data_e0b0b63667e53eeb9956f289393f5842
#
_entry.id   e0b0b63667e53eeb9956f289393f5842
#
_cell.length_a   1.000
_cell.length_b   1.000
_cell.length_c   1.000
_cell.angle_alpha   90.00
_cell.angle_beta   90.00
_cell.angle_gamma   90.00
#
_symmetry.space_group_name_H-M   'P 1'
#
loop_
_entity.id
_entity.type
_entity.pdbx_description
1 polymer ?
#
loop_
_entity_poly.entity_id
_entity_poly.type
_entity_poly.pdbx_seq_one_letter_code
_entity_poly.pdbx_strand_id
1 'polypeptide(L)'
;VSVVGDRLFASTGVGDVAALNVADGAILWKKRPGGPLRGAPTLANGHVYVMSQDNQIFALNQSDGEVQWTDSGKRQVTGVFGVAAPAAAQGTVIAGYSSGELTAYRYENGRTLWGDALSRTSISTAVASLTDIDADPVIDRGRVFAIGQGGRMASYELTSGQRLWEINIAGISTPWVVGEWVF
;
A
#
# COMPACT_ATOMS: atom_id res chain seq x y z
N VAL A 1 -5.48 -8.04 8.97
CA VAL A 1 -6.93 -8.14 9.21
C VAL A 1 -7.45 -6.74 9.48
N SER A 2 -8.60 -6.38 8.89
CA SER A 2 -9.24 -5.07 9.06
C SER A 2 -10.73 -5.24 9.29
N VAL A 3 -11.33 -4.35 10.10
CA VAL A 3 -12.74 -4.45 10.50
C VAL A 3 -13.47 -3.15 10.16
N VAL A 4 -14.66 -3.27 9.61
CA VAL A 4 -15.61 -2.17 9.40
C VAL A 4 -17.03 -2.64 9.70
N GLY A 5 -17.70 -1.98 10.64
CA GLY A 5 -19.02 -2.39 11.09
C GLY A 5 -19.04 -3.82 11.64
N ASP A 6 -19.90 -4.66 11.07
CA ASP A 6 -20.08 -6.06 11.40
C ASP A 6 -19.22 -7.03 10.57
N ARG A 7 -18.32 -6.51 9.74
CA ARG A 7 -17.50 -7.29 8.81
C ARG A 7 -16.02 -7.21 9.14
N LEU A 8 -15.39 -8.38 9.11
CA LEU A 8 -13.95 -8.55 9.23
C LEU A 8 -13.42 -8.98 7.85
N PHE A 9 -12.36 -8.32 7.40
CA PHE A 9 -11.68 -8.64 6.14
C PHE A 9 -10.28 -9.18 6.43
N ALA A 10 -9.96 -10.30 5.82
CA ALA A 10 -8.66 -10.96 5.98
C ALA A 10 -8.04 -11.27 4.62
N SER A 11 -6.74 -11.07 4.51
CA SER A 11 -5.89 -11.54 3.41
C SER A 11 -5.02 -12.69 3.88
N THR A 12 -4.68 -13.60 2.98
CA THR A 12 -3.82 -14.75 3.29
C THR A 12 -2.58 -14.79 2.40
N GLY A 13 -1.51 -15.38 2.91
CA GLY A 13 -0.27 -15.59 2.16
C GLY A 13 -0.40 -16.57 0.98
N VAL A 14 -1.55 -17.21 0.77
CA VAL A 14 -1.86 -18.04 -0.40
C VAL A 14 -2.70 -17.31 -1.45
N GLY A 15 -3.01 -16.04 -1.23
CA GLY A 15 -3.71 -15.18 -2.19
C GLY A 15 -5.20 -15.02 -1.97
N ASP A 16 -5.76 -15.58 -0.90
CA ASP A 16 -7.20 -15.41 -0.62
C ASP A 16 -7.48 -14.10 0.11
N VAL A 17 -8.61 -13.47 -0.25
CA VAL A 17 -9.26 -12.40 0.49
C VAL A 17 -10.63 -12.89 0.91
N ALA A 18 -11.00 -12.70 2.16
CA ALA A 18 -12.30 -13.12 2.67
C ALA A 18 -12.93 -12.02 3.52
N ALA A 19 -14.25 -11.90 3.41
CA ALA A 19 -15.07 -11.17 4.36
C ALA A 19 -15.81 -12.15 5.26
N LEU A 20 -15.77 -11.88 6.57
CA LEU A 20 -16.41 -12.69 7.59
C LEU A 20 -17.32 -11.81 8.43
N ASN A 21 -18.36 -12.41 8.96
CA ASN A 21 -19.19 -11.77 9.99
C ASN A 21 -18.42 -11.77 11.32
N VAL A 22 -18.34 -10.62 11.96
CA VAL A 22 -17.60 -10.47 13.24
C VAL A 22 -18.25 -11.25 14.38
N ALA A 23 -19.59 -11.41 14.37
CA ALA A 23 -20.32 -12.01 15.48
C ALA A 23 -20.13 -13.53 15.59
N ASP A 24 -20.02 -14.23 14.46
CA ASP A 24 -20.01 -15.69 14.39
C ASP A 24 -18.90 -16.30 13.53
N GLY A 25 -18.12 -15.45 12.85
CA GLY A 25 -17.04 -15.87 11.95
C GLY A 25 -17.52 -16.50 10.64
N ALA A 26 -18.82 -16.43 10.32
CA ALA A 26 -19.34 -16.94 9.05
C ALA A 26 -18.70 -16.23 7.85
N ILE A 27 -18.26 -16.99 6.86
CA ILE A 27 -17.68 -16.45 5.63
C ILE A 27 -18.80 -15.88 4.78
N LEU A 28 -18.79 -14.57 4.54
CA LEU A 28 -19.73 -13.87 3.69
C LEU A 28 -19.35 -14.03 2.21
N TRP A 29 -18.07 -13.88 1.92
CA TRP A 29 -17.49 -14.19 0.61
C TRP A 29 -15.99 -14.48 0.76
N LYS A 30 -15.45 -15.19 -0.25
CA LYS A 30 -14.02 -15.50 -0.37
C LYS A 30 -13.62 -15.46 -1.84
N LYS A 31 -12.55 -14.72 -2.16
CA LYS A 31 -12.04 -14.53 -3.52
C LYS A 31 -10.52 -14.68 -3.54
N ARG A 32 -9.98 -15.01 -4.72
CA ARG A 32 -8.55 -15.06 -4.98
C ARG A 32 -8.23 -14.16 -6.17
N PRO A 33 -7.96 -12.85 -5.93
CA PRO A 33 -7.75 -11.89 -7.01
C PRO A 33 -6.43 -12.10 -7.75
N GLY A 34 -5.42 -12.66 -7.09
CA GLY A 34 -4.09 -12.84 -7.67
C GLY A 34 -3.23 -13.84 -6.93
N GLY A 35 -1.92 -13.66 -7.00
CA GLY A 35 -0.92 -14.45 -6.31
C GLY A 35 -0.91 -14.22 -4.78
N PRO A 36 0.13 -14.71 -4.09
CA PRO A 36 0.29 -14.54 -2.64
C PRO A 36 0.15 -13.09 -2.22
N LEU A 37 -0.69 -12.83 -1.21
CA LEU A 37 -0.93 -11.49 -0.67
C LEU A 37 -0.08 -11.27 0.59
N ARG A 38 0.30 -10.01 0.80
CA ARG A 38 0.99 -9.56 2.01
C ARG A 38 0.35 -8.29 2.53
N GLY A 39 0.65 -7.96 3.77
CA GLY A 39 0.05 -6.84 4.45
C GLY A 39 -1.43 -7.06 4.81
N ALA A 40 -1.97 -6.16 5.59
CA ALA A 40 -3.37 -6.16 5.94
C ALA A 40 -4.21 -5.57 4.78
N PRO A 41 -5.47 -6.00 4.61
CA PRO A 41 -6.39 -5.32 3.70
C PRO A 41 -6.65 -3.89 4.19
N THR A 42 -6.66 -2.93 3.29
CA THR A 42 -7.05 -1.55 3.60
C THR A 42 -8.49 -1.32 3.15
N LEU A 43 -9.29 -0.74 4.03
CA LEU A 43 -10.72 -0.55 3.81
C LEU A 43 -11.03 0.93 3.66
N ALA A 44 -11.56 1.32 2.50
CA ALA A 44 -12.02 2.68 2.26
C ALA A 44 -13.02 2.73 1.10
N ASN A 45 -13.95 3.68 1.13
CA ASN A 45 -14.87 3.99 0.02
C ASN A 45 -15.63 2.77 -0.55
N GLY A 46 -15.99 1.81 0.30
CA GLY A 46 -16.68 0.58 -0.14
C GLY A 46 -15.79 -0.44 -0.83
N HIS A 47 -14.46 -0.26 -0.79
CA HIS A 47 -13.49 -1.17 -1.38
C HIS A 47 -12.58 -1.81 -0.32
N VAL A 48 -12.05 -2.98 -0.68
CA VAL A 48 -10.97 -3.69 0.00
C VAL A 48 -9.75 -3.64 -0.89
N TYR A 49 -8.70 -2.96 -0.46
CA TYR A 49 -7.44 -2.88 -1.20
C TYR A 49 -6.45 -3.88 -0.63
N VAL A 50 -5.85 -4.68 -1.50
CA VAL A 50 -4.81 -5.64 -1.14
C VAL A 50 -3.68 -5.59 -2.15
N MET A 51 -2.47 -5.95 -1.69
CA MET A 51 -1.30 -6.06 -2.56
C MET A 51 -0.77 -7.48 -2.60
N SER A 52 -0.33 -7.91 -3.78
CA SER A 52 0.34 -9.18 -3.97
C SER A 52 1.87 -9.04 -3.92
N GLN A 53 2.55 -10.17 -3.70
CA GLN A 53 4.02 -10.24 -3.76
C GLN A 53 4.59 -9.86 -5.14
N ASP A 54 3.77 -9.96 -6.19
CA ASP A 54 4.14 -9.64 -7.56
C ASP A 54 3.97 -8.14 -7.90
N ASN A 55 3.90 -7.26 -6.87
CA ASN A 55 3.69 -5.83 -7.06
C ASN A 55 2.37 -5.49 -7.78
N GLN A 56 1.29 -6.23 -7.53
CA GLN A 56 -0.04 -5.88 -8.02
C GLN A 56 -0.91 -5.35 -6.89
N ILE A 57 -1.65 -4.29 -7.15
CA ILE A 57 -2.72 -3.81 -6.29
C ILE A 57 -4.07 -4.24 -6.85
N PHE A 58 -4.95 -4.68 -5.98
CA PHE A 58 -6.34 -5.04 -6.30
C PHE A 58 -7.28 -4.22 -5.44
N ALA A 59 -8.31 -3.67 -6.05
CA ALA A 59 -9.45 -3.09 -5.36
C ALA A 59 -10.66 -4.01 -5.55
N LEU A 60 -11.13 -4.59 -4.46
CA LEU A 60 -12.30 -5.46 -4.45
C LEU A 60 -13.48 -4.71 -3.83
N ASN A 61 -14.68 -5.02 -4.27
CA ASN A 61 -15.89 -4.50 -3.66
C ASN A 61 -16.09 -5.16 -2.27
N GLN A 62 -16.38 -4.35 -1.26
CA GLN A 62 -16.58 -4.86 0.11
C GLN A 62 -17.80 -5.78 0.24
N SER A 63 -18.83 -5.64 -0.60
CA SER A 63 -20.08 -6.41 -0.50
C SER A 63 -19.98 -7.84 -1.00
N ASP A 64 -19.24 -8.07 -2.10
CA ASP A 64 -19.22 -9.34 -2.83
C ASP A 64 -17.82 -9.84 -3.20
N GLY A 65 -16.77 -9.02 -2.97
CA GLY A 65 -15.38 -9.34 -3.25
C GLY A 65 -15.01 -9.32 -4.74
N GLU A 66 -15.88 -8.80 -5.63
CA GLU A 66 -15.55 -8.69 -7.05
C GLU A 66 -14.48 -7.62 -7.28
N VAL A 67 -13.50 -7.95 -8.13
CA VAL A 67 -12.42 -7.03 -8.49
C VAL A 67 -12.98 -5.90 -9.34
N GLN A 68 -12.84 -4.68 -8.85
CA GLN A 68 -13.30 -3.47 -9.54
C GLN A 68 -12.22 -2.92 -10.46
N TRP A 69 -10.98 -2.92 -9.97
CA TRP A 69 -9.83 -2.53 -10.75
C TRP A 69 -8.55 -3.16 -10.17
N THR A 70 -7.51 -3.21 -10.99
CA THR A 70 -6.16 -3.66 -10.63
C THR A 70 -5.13 -2.85 -11.39
N ASP A 71 -3.95 -2.69 -10.79
CA ASP A 71 -2.77 -2.14 -11.43
C ASP A 71 -1.51 -2.85 -10.91
N SER A 72 -0.38 -2.63 -11.56
CA SER A 72 0.89 -3.26 -11.19
C SER A 72 2.04 -2.27 -11.25
N GLY A 73 2.85 -2.24 -10.19
CA GLY A 73 4.15 -1.59 -10.20
C GLY A 73 5.17 -2.35 -11.04
N LYS A 74 6.32 -1.74 -11.28
CA LYS A 74 7.41 -2.41 -12.00
C LYS A 74 7.91 -3.61 -11.22
N ARG A 75 8.09 -4.73 -11.90
CA ARG A 75 8.71 -5.92 -11.30
C ARG A 75 10.20 -5.70 -11.11
N GLN A 76 10.68 -5.94 -9.90
CA GLN A 76 12.10 -6.11 -9.64
C GLN A 76 12.45 -7.60 -9.52
N VAL A 77 13.60 -7.98 -10.08
CA VAL A 77 14.08 -9.38 -10.07
C VAL A 77 14.70 -9.77 -8.73
N THR A 78 15.11 -8.78 -7.94
CA THR A 78 15.74 -8.95 -6.62
C THR A 78 15.12 -7.96 -5.63
N GLY A 79 14.12 -8.39 -4.90
CA GLY A 79 13.52 -7.64 -3.79
C GLY A 79 13.54 -8.47 -2.51
N VAL A 80 13.65 -7.83 -1.37
CA VAL A 80 13.33 -8.43 -0.08
C VAL A 80 11.81 -8.49 0.00
N PHE A 81 11.27 -9.63 0.42
CA PHE A 81 9.82 -9.94 0.40
C PHE A 81 9.02 -9.12 1.43
N GLY A 82 9.10 -7.79 1.38
CA GLY A 82 8.19 -6.89 2.06
C GLY A 82 7.07 -6.44 1.12
N VAL A 83 5.87 -6.31 1.58
CA VAL A 83 4.80 -5.63 0.87
C VAL A 83 4.06 -4.79 1.87
N ALA A 84 4.16 -3.49 1.68
CA ALA A 84 3.39 -2.52 2.42
C ALA A 84 1.90 -2.69 2.12
N ALA A 85 1.05 -2.58 3.13
CA ALA A 85 -0.38 -2.40 2.90
C ALA A 85 -0.61 -1.04 2.23
N PRO A 86 -1.55 -0.91 1.28
CA PRO A 86 -1.88 0.39 0.71
C PRO A 86 -2.53 1.29 1.76
N ALA A 87 -2.38 2.61 1.62
CA ALA A 87 -3.13 3.59 2.41
C ALA A 87 -4.25 4.19 1.56
N ALA A 88 -5.39 4.54 2.17
CA ALA A 88 -6.50 5.14 1.45
C ALA A 88 -7.21 6.22 2.27
N ALA A 89 -7.35 7.41 1.71
CA ALA A 89 -8.09 8.52 2.30
C ALA A 89 -8.50 9.54 1.21
N GLN A 90 -9.56 10.28 1.46
CA GLN A 90 -10.01 11.42 0.63
C GLN A 90 -10.11 11.07 -0.88
N GLY A 91 -10.57 9.87 -1.21
CA GLY A 91 -10.73 9.45 -2.60
C GLY A 91 -9.44 9.01 -3.30
N THR A 92 -8.33 8.94 -2.57
CA THR A 92 -7.01 8.55 -3.10
C THR A 92 -6.51 7.29 -2.40
N VAL A 93 -5.92 6.38 -3.17
CA VAL A 93 -5.26 5.17 -2.68
C VAL A 93 -3.77 5.28 -2.99
N ILE A 94 -2.94 5.05 -1.99
CA ILE A 94 -1.47 5.10 -2.12
C ILE A 94 -0.91 3.70 -1.99
N ALA A 95 -0.14 3.27 -2.97
CA ALA A 95 0.58 2.00 -2.95
C ALA A 95 2.09 2.22 -3.02
N GLY A 96 2.82 1.56 -2.12
CA GLY A 96 4.28 1.46 -2.16
C GLY A 96 4.68 0.11 -2.76
N TYR A 97 5.67 0.12 -3.64
CA TYR A 97 6.13 -1.05 -4.37
C TYR A 97 7.55 -1.45 -4.01
N SER A 98 7.89 -2.72 -4.23
CA SER A 98 9.27 -3.22 -4.02
C SER A 98 10.30 -2.60 -4.96
N SER A 99 9.85 -1.92 -6.02
CA SER A 99 10.70 -1.10 -6.89
C SER A 99 11.11 0.24 -6.27
N GLY A 100 10.59 0.58 -5.07
CA GLY A 100 10.75 1.91 -4.47
C GLY A 100 9.80 2.95 -5.06
N GLU A 101 8.90 2.54 -5.93
CA GLU A 101 7.86 3.42 -6.50
C GLU A 101 6.73 3.60 -5.49
N LEU A 102 6.23 4.84 -5.42
CA LEU A 102 5.02 5.22 -4.70
C LEU A 102 4.03 5.74 -5.73
N THR A 103 2.84 5.15 -5.78
CA THR A 103 1.83 5.55 -6.76
C THR A 103 0.51 5.87 -6.06
N ALA A 104 -0.10 6.96 -6.48
CA ALA A 104 -1.44 7.36 -6.05
C ALA A 104 -2.47 7.04 -7.13
N TYR A 105 -3.56 6.45 -6.71
CA TYR A 105 -4.67 6.04 -7.56
C TYR A 105 -5.98 6.71 -7.15
N ARG A 106 -6.83 6.96 -8.12
CA ARG A 106 -8.22 7.30 -7.87
C ARG A 106 -8.97 6.04 -7.41
N TYR A 107 -9.65 6.12 -6.28
CA TYR A 107 -10.31 4.96 -5.67
C TYR A 107 -11.36 4.28 -6.56
N GLU A 108 -12.06 5.05 -7.40
CA GLU A 108 -13.19 4.58 -8.20
C GLU A 108 -12.79 3.63 -9.34
N ASN A 109 -11.64 3.85 -9.96
CA ASN A 109 -11.28 3.19 -11.21
C ASN A 109 -9.80 2.84 -11.36
N GLY A 110 -8.98 3.05 -10.33
CA GLY A 110 -7.55 2.75 -10.36
C GLY A 110 -6.72 3.65 -11.28
N ARG A 111 -7.28 4.76 -11.78
CA ARG A 111 -6.51 5.68 -12.61
C ARG A 111 -5.40 6.32 -11.77
N THR A 112 -4.17 6.24 -12.26
CA THR A 112 -3.02 6.92 -11.65
C THR A 112 -3.23 8.42 -11.62
N LEU A 113 -3.10 9.00 -10.44
CA LEU A 113 -3.15 10.44 -10.20
C LEU A 113 -1.76 11.05 -10.27
N TRP A 114 -0.81 10.43 -9.57
CA TRP A 114 0.60 10.79 -9.58
C TRP A 114 1.46 9.58 -9.15
N GLY A 115 2.75 9.66 -9.41
CA GLY A 115 3.73 8.67 -8.97
C GLY A 115 5.09 9.30 -8.74
N ASP A 116 5.85 8.74 -7.81
CA ASP A 116 7.23 9.12 -7.51
C ASP A 116 8.04 7.91 -7.08
N ALA A 117 9.36 8.06 -6.97
CA ALA A 117 10.26 7.01 -6.54
C ALA A 117 11.12 7.46 -5.35
N LEU A 118 11.14 6.65 -4.28
CA LEU A 118 12.00 6.85 -3.11
C LEU A 118 13.42 6.28 -3.31
N SER A 119 13.69 5.67 -4.47
CA SER A 119 15.01 5.13 -4.80
C SER A 119 16.06 6.21 -4.96
N ARG A 120 17.26 5.96 -4.45
CA ARG A 120 18.41 6.85 -4.68
C ARG A 120 18.90 6.75 -6.12
N THR A 121 19.08 7.89 -6.77
CA THR A 121 19.72 7.99 -8.11
C THR A 121 21.26 7.94 -8.07
N SER A 122 21.89 7.64 -6.94
CA SER A 122 23.35 7.65 -6.83
C SER A 122 23.97 6.30 -7.21
N ILE A 123 24.87 6.33 -8.17
CA ILE A 123 25.64 5.23 -8.80
C ILE A 123 26.75 4.70 -7.88
N SER A 124 26.51 4.45 -6.61
CA SER A 124 27.61 4.03 -5.72
C SER A 124 27.16 2.91 -4.77
N THR A 125 27.73 1.74 -5.04
CA THR A 125 27.80 0.52 -4.24
C THR A 125 26.60 -0.43 -4.23
N ALA A 126 26.93 -1.72 -4.31
CA ALA A 126 26.01 -2.88 -4.39
C ALA A 126 25.01 -3.04 -3.23
N VAL A 127 25.14 -2.26 -2.16
CA VAL A 127 24.20 -2.24 -1.02
C VAL A 127 23.06 -1.23 -1.23
N ALA A 128 23.18 -0.31 -2.19
CA ALA A 128 22.18 0.71 -2.51
C ALA A 128 21.05 0.18 -3.42
N SER A 129 20.98 -1.11 -3.70
CA SER A 129 19.97 -1.72 -4.56
C SER A 129 18.68 -2.17 -3.84
N LEU A 130 18.63 -2.06 -2.51
CA LEU A 130 17.42 -2.32 -1.74
C LEU A 130 16.56 -1.05 -1.75
N THR A 131 15.64 -0.96 -2.69
CA THR A 131 14.78 0.22 -2.88
C THR A 131 13.38 0.02 -2.33
N ASP A 132 13.10 -1.16 -1.77
CA ASP A 132 11.77 -1.61 -1.38
C ASP A 132 11.07 -0.62 -0.43
N ILE A 133 9.80 -0.32 -0.71
CA ILE A 133 8.89 0.31 0.25
C ILE A 133 8.15 -0.81 0.96
N ASP A 134 8.70 -1.25 2.09
CA ASP A 134 8.12 -2.33 2.90
C ASP A 134 7.23 -1.81 4.03
N ALA A 135 7.39 -0.54 4.37
CA ALA A 135 6.57 0.15 5.35
C ALA A 135 5.28 0.66 4.72
N ASP A 136 4.16 0.51 5.41
CA ASP A 136 2.88 1.04 4.94
C ASP A 136 2.97 2.56 4.79
N PRO A 137 2.57 3.15 3.66
CA PRO A 137 2.39 4.59 3.55
C PRO A 137 1.35 5.07 4.56
N VAL A 138 1.55 6.27 5.10
CA VAL A 138 0.59 6.88 6.04
C VAL A 138 0.00 8.13 5.41
N ILE A 139 -1.32 8.27 5.49
CA ILE A 139 -2.02 9.50 5.07
C ILE A 139 -2.52 10.21 6.33
N ASP A 140 -2.04 11.42 6.55
CA ASP A 140 -2.52 12.30 7.62
C ASP A 140 -2.70 13.74 7.11
N ARG A 141 -3.86 14.35 7.37
CA ARG A 141 -4.18 15.76 7.06
C ARG A 141 -3.81 16.19 5.64
N GLY A 142 -4.12 15.36 4.64
CA GLY A 142 -3.84 15.64 3.23
C GLY A 142 -2.38 15.49 2.82
N ARG A 143 -1.56 14.85 3.66
CA ARG A 143 -0.16 14.49 3.38
C ARG A 143 0.03 12.99 3.36
N VAL A 144 0.93 12.55 2.51
CA VAL A 144 1.41 11.17 2.46
C VAL A 144 2.81 11.13 3.04
N PHE A 145 3.07 10.14 3.89
CA PHE A 145 4.40 9.85 4.43
C PHE A 145 4.79 8.45 3.99
N ALA A 146 5.96 8.31 3.39
CA ALA A 146 6.48 7.02 2.94
C ALA A 146 7.97 6.90 3.28
N ILE A 147 8.39 5.70 3.66
CA ILE A 147 9.78 5.38 3.97
C ILE A 147 10.18 4.12 3.20
N GLY A 148 11.39 4.12 2.66
CA GLY A 148 11.94 2.99 1.94
C GLY A 148 13.23 2.48 2.58
N GLN A 149 13.52 1.18 2.39
CA GLN A 149 14.77 0.55 2.84
C GLN A 149 16.00 1.22 2.23
N GLY A 150 15.89 1.78 1.04
CA GLY A 150 16.96 2.47 0.33
C GLY A 150 17.49 3.75 1.00
N GLY A 151 17.00 4.08 2.18
CA GLY A 151 17.52 5.18 3.00
C GLY A 151 16.85 6.52 2.74
N ARG A 152 15.59 6.54 2.34
CA ARG A 152 14.80 7.77 2.19
C ARG A 152 13.44 7.67 2.85
N MET A 153 13.07 8.75 3.52
CA MET A 153 11.71 9.06 3.92
C MET A 153 11.30 10.36 3.25
N ALA A 154 10.08 10.42 2.76
CA ALA A 154 9.55 11.62 2.13
C ALA A 154 8.09 11.87 2.52
N SER A 155 7.69 13.14 2.45
CA SER A 155 6.30 13.55 2.56
C SER A 155 5.84 14.20 1.27
N TYR A 156 4.59 13.92 0.90
CA TYR A 156 3.96 14.43 -0.32
C TYR A 156 2.62 15.07 0.01
N GLU A 157 2.22 16.02 -0.80
CA GLU A 157 0.85 16.51 -0.83
C GLU A 157 -0.03 15.45 -1.50
N LEU A 158 -1.12 15.05 -0.84
CA LEU A 158 -1.94 13.88 -1.22
C LEU A 158 -2.53 14.02 -2.62
N THR A 159 -2.99 15.20 -2.99
CA THR A 159 -3.74 15.41 -4.24
C THR A 159 -2.86 15.60 -5.45
N SER A 160 -1.75 16.32 -5.30
CA SER A 160 -0.85 16.68 -6.40
C SER A 160 0.37 15.78 -6.54
N GLY A 161 0.74 15.07 -5.46
CA GLY A 161 1.99 14.31 -5.39
C GLY A 161 3.24 15.19 -5.27
N GLN A 162 3.05 16.51 -5.01
CA GLN A 162 4.20 17.38 -4.79
C GLN A 162 4.97 16.93 -3.56
N ARG A 163 6.26 16.65 -3.73
CA ARG A 163 7.15 16.30 -2.63
C ARG A 163 7.36 17.56 -1.77
N LEU A 164 6.94 17.48 -0.50
CA LEU A 164 7.04 18.58 0.46
C LEU A 164 8.42 18.62 1.12
N TRP A 165 8.94 17.46 1.48
CA TRP A 165 10.28 17.26 2.02
C TRP A 165 10.76 15.82 1.84
N GLU A 166 12.05 15.63 1.91
CA GLU A 166 12.70 14.32 2.01
C GLU A 166 13.86 14.37 2.99
N ILE A 167 14.13 13.25 3.66
CA ILE A 167 15.27 13.06 4.56
C ILE A 167 15.96 11.73 4.29
N ASN A 168 17.25 11.68 4.54
CA ASN A 168 18.03 10.46 4.41
C ASN A 168 17.91 9.62 5.69
N ILE A 169 16.87 8.80 5.74
CA ILE A 169 16.64 7.83 6.81
C ILE A 169 16.06 6.56 6.21
N ALA A 170 16.63 5.42 6.57
CA ALA A 170 16.15 4.10 6.16
C ALA A 170 15.18 3.54 7.20
N GLY A 171 14.15 2.86 6.75
CA GLY A 171 13.23 2.17 7.66
C GLY A 171 12.39 1.13 6.94
N ILE A 172 11.94 0.17 7.73
CA ILE A 172 11.05 -0.92 7.31
C ILE A 172 9.74 -0.92 8.10
N SER A 173 9.64 -0.02 9.08
CA SER A 173 8.45 0.11 9.93
C SER A 173 7.61 1.29 9.49
N THR A 174 6.29 1.11 9.55
CA THR A 174 5.32 2.15 9.21
C THR A 174 5.53 3.40 10.08
N PRO A 175 5.66 4.60 9.49
CA PRO A 175 5.79 5.83 10.23
C PRO A 175 4.57 6.08 11.11
N TRP A 176 4.79 6.51 12.33
CA TRP A 176 3.70 6.94 13.21
C TRP A 176 3.61 8.46 13.25
N VAL A 177 2.48 9.00 12.79
CA VAL A 177 2.25 10.44 12.68
C VAL A 177 1.33 10.90 13.82
N VAL A 178 1.82 11.85 14.62
CA VAL A 178 1.05 12.42 15.75
C VAL A 178 1.24 13.94 15.77
N GLY A 179 0.18 14.68 15.46
CA GLY A 179 0.24 16.13 15.41
C GLY A 179 1.20 16.62 14.33
N GLU A 180 2.29 17.25 14.74
CA GLU A 180 3.36 17.74 13.85
C GLU A 180 4.61 16.85 13.85
N TRP A 181 4.56 15.71 14.55
CA TRP A 181 5.68 14.79 14.71
C TRP A 181 5.49 13.53 13.88
N VAL A 182 6.58 13.03 13.32
CA VAL A 182 6.68 11.74 12.65
C VAL A 182 7.76 10.92 13.35
N PHE A 183 7.39 9.71 13.80
CA PHE A 183 8.27 8.78 14.50
C PHE A 183 8.52 7.54 13.66
#